data_72d76550bb1330ea16015cd13342e1b3
#
_entry.id   72d76550bb1330ea16015cd13342e1b3
#
_cell.length_a   1.000
_cell.length_b   1.000
_cell.length_c   1.000
_cell.angle_alpha   90.00
_cell.angle_beta   90.00
_cell.angle_gamma   90.00
#
_symmetry.space_group_name_H-M   'P 1'
#
loop_
_entity.id
_entity.type
_entity.pdbx_description
1 polymer ?
#
loop_
_entity_poly.entity_id
_entity_poly.type
_entity_poly.pdbx_seq_one_letter_code
_entity_poly.pdbx_strand_id
1 'polypeptide(L)'
;MQYCFHHIPKTAGSSLQLRLSHRESIGQLPKGSTLIVYPLYQEQRFYRVSQDTKFNPKKPIKEAFLRTYKQRTVGNASIVMGHYTNVTQPGKHYTWLRHPLHRDISHFNYDCEYGHQLIDDFVTHLSMIAGNFLVLWLYGKYLGRKDLVPIETKYKIVKSALHNFEKVYDSDKFENSWKEIAKELNVSVNPRLDSNRVKKDYKQKIKFSELSEDFKFWHKSYNKYDYLLHEEFCT
;
A
#
# COMPACT_ATOMS: atom_id res chain seq x y z
N MET A 1 19.50 -7.97 11.19
CA MET A 1 18.20 -8.48 10.68
C MET A 1 17.52 -7.34 9.96
N GLN A 2 16.90 -7.59 8.81
CA GLN A 2 16.22 -6.54 8.03
C GLN A 2 14.70 -6.71 8.14
N TYR A 3 13.99 -5.58 8.20
CA TYR A 3 12.53 -5.50 8.23
C TYR A 3 12.02 -4.97 6.89
N CYS A 4 11.11 -5.67 6.26
CA CYS A 4 10.57 -5.36 4.95
C CYS A 4 9.07 -5.05 5.06
N PHE A 5 8.70 -3.78 5.00
CA PHE A 5 7.32 -3.33 5.07
C PHE A 5 6.75 -3.09 3.67
N HIS A 6 5.92 -4.01 3.20
CA HIS A 6 5.26 -3.86 1.92
C HIS A 6 4.07 -2.90 2.03
N HIS A 7 4.17 -1.76 1.36
CA HIS A 7 3.14 -0.72 1.41
C HIS A 7 2.17 -0.86 0.23
N ILE A 8 0.99 -1.40 0.51
CA ILE A 8 -0.14 -1.35 -0.42
C ILE A 8 -0.77 0.05 -0.34
N PRO A 9 -1.18 0.68 -1.45
CA PRO A 9 -1.83 1.99 -1.41
C PRO A 9 -3.07 2.01 -0.52
N LYS A 10 -3.17 3.04 0.33
CA LYS A 10 -4.30 3.28 1.25
C LYS A 10 -4.46 2.28 2.40
N THR A 11 -3.37 1.57 2.76
CA THR A 11 -3.31 0.64 3.90
C THR A 11 -2.29 1.08 4.96
N ALA A 12 -2.37 2.30 5.44
CA ALA A 12 -1.59 2.88 6.54
C ALA A 12 -0.06 3.10 6.32
N GLY A 13 0.50 2.84 5.13
CA GLY A 13 1.94 2.98 4.90
C GLY A 13 2.51 4.37 5.16
N SER A 14 1.77 5.46 4.86
CA SER A 14 2.18 6.83 5.19
C SER A 14 2.28 7.06 6.71
N SER A 15 1.40 6.44 7.49
CA SER A 15 1.44 6.52 8.95
C SER A 15 2.68 5.82 9.52
N LEU A 16 3.02 4.65 8.98
CA LEU A 16 4.25 3.95 9.37
C LEU A 16 5.49 4.77 9.01
N GLN A 17 5.55 5.29 7.78
CA GLN A 17 6.67 6.10 7.31
C GLN A 17 6.93 7.30 8.23
N LEU A 18 5.89 8.05 8.57
CA LEU A 18 6.00 9.20 9.46
C LEU A 18 6.57 8.80 10.83
N ARG A 19 6.12 7.69 11.39
CA ARG A 19 6.59 7.20 12.68
C ARG A 19 8.04 6.75 12.64
N LEU A 20 8.45 6.01 11.61
CA LEU A 20 9.84 5.60 11.43
C LEU A 20 10.76 6.80 11.22
N SER A 21 10.39 7.74 10.34
CA SER A 21 11.17 8.97 10.13
C SER A 21 11.31 9.81 11.39
N HIS A 22 10.26 9.86 12.21
CA HIS A 22 10.34 10.54 13.49
C HIS A 22 11.30 9.85 14.46
N ARG A 23 11.28 8.49 14.52
CA ARG A 23 12.22 7.74 15.39
C ARG A 23 13.69 7.93 14.96
N GLU A 24 13.95 8.06 13.67
CA GLU A 24 15.27 8.47 13.18
C GLU A 24 15.65 9.89 13.61
N SER A 25 14.69 10.83 13.52
CA SER A 25 14.95 12.25 13.87
C SER A 25 15.28 12.49 15.35
N ILE A 26 14.76 11.66 16.24
CA ILE A 26 15.02 11.72 17.69
C ILE A 26 16.08 10.72 18.17
N GLY A 27 16.77 10.05 17.24
CA GLY A 27 17.89 9.16 17.55
C GLY A 27 17.52 7.80 18.13
N GLN A 28 16.24 7.39 18.10
CA GLN A 28 15.82 6.04 18.51
C GLN A 28 16.12 4.99 17.44
N LEU A 29 16.18 5.38 16.19
CA LEU A 29 16.71 4.60 15.08
C LEU A 29 17.95 5.30 14.53
N PRO A 30 18.97 4.54 14.07
CA PRO A 30 20.12 5.14 13.41
C PRO A 30 19.69 5.95 12.17
N LYS A 31 20.30 7.10 11.94
CA LYS A 31 20.03 7.91 10.76
C LYS A 31 20.29 7.11 9.48
N GLY A 32 19.31 7.09 8.57
CA GLY A 32 19.40 6.33 7.32
C GLY A 32 19.15 4.83 7.48
N SER A 33 18.67 4.38 8.65
CA SER A 33 18.28 2.97 8.85
C SER A 33 17.06 2.57 8.06
N THR A 34 16.20 3.54 7.67
CA THR A 34 14.99 3.33 6.89
C THR A 34 15.20 3.74 5.44
N LEU A 35 15.12 2.76 4.54
CA LEU A 35 15.08 2.98 3.10
C LEU A 35 13.63 2.96 2.60
N ILE A 36 13.19 4.06 2.03
CA ILE A 36 11.87 4.17 1.43
C ILE A 36 11.99 3.93 -0.06
N VAL A 37 11.39 2.84 -0.54
CA VAL A 37 11.39 2.48 -1.96
C VAL A 37 10.15 3.06 -2.61
N TYR A 38 10.30 4.27 -3.16
CA TYR A 38 9.27 4.92 -3.96
C TYR A 38 9.46 4.63 -5.45
N PRO A 39 8.38 4.74 -6.25
CA PRO A 39 8.54 4.86 -7.68
C PRO A 39 9.44 6.06 -7.96
N LEU A 40 10.31 5.93 -8.94
CA LEU A 40 11.06 7.07 -9.43
C LEU A 40 10.10 8.19 -9.83
N TYR A 41 10.60 9.43 -9.67
CA TYR A 41 9.91 10.67 -10.10
C TYR A 41 9.32 10.59 -11.51
N GLN A 42 9.86 9.73 -12.38
CA GLN A 42 9.34 9.42 -13.72
C GLN A 42 8.01 8.65 -13.70
N GLU A 43 7.72 7.82 -12.69
CA GLU A 43 6.41 7.17 -12.56
C GLU A 43 5.36 8.09 -11.94
N GLN A 44 5.74 9.01 -11.05
CA GLN A 44 4.83 10.08 -10.62
C GLN A 44 4.49 11.03 -11.78
N ARG A 45 5.43 11.27 -12.71
CA ARG A 45 5.13 11.91 -13.99
C ARG A 45 4.20 11.06 -14.86
N PHE A 46 4.22 9.76 -14.76
CA PHE A 46 3.34 8.87 -15.52
C PHE A 46 1.86 9.08 -15.19
N TYR A 47 1.52 9.21 -13.90
CA TYR A 47 0.17 9.57 -13.49
C TYR A 47 -0.23 10.99 -13.92
N ARG A 48 0.72 11.92 -13.98
CA ARG A 48 0.47 13.29 -14.50
C ARG A 48 0.45 13.37 -16.02
N VAL A 49 1.22 12.57 -16.71
CA VAL A 49 1.40 12.58 -18.17
C VAL A 49 0.32 11.78 -18.90
N SER A 50 -0.43 10.90 -18.22
CA SER A 50 -1.64 10.32 -18.82
C SER A 50 -2.72 11.39 -19.08
N GLN A 51 -2.59 12.57 -18.47
CA GLN A 51 -3.41 13.76 -18.78
C GLN A 51 -2.77 14.67 -19.84
N ASP A 52 -1.49 14.46 -20.21
CA ASP A 52 -0.78 15.26 -21.19
C ASP A 52 -0.66 14.45 -22.49
N THR A 53 -1.28 14.92 -23.56
CA THR A 53 -1.42 14.28 -24.89
C THR A 53 -0.10 13.98 -25.62
N LYS A 54 1.05 14.17 -24.99
CA LYS A 54 2.42 13.93 -25.54
C LYS A 54 3.08 12.64 -25.05
N PHE A 55 2.33 11.72 -24.48
CA PHE A 55 2.86 10.44 -24.01
C PHE A 55 3.32 9.54 -25.18
N ASN A 56 4.57 9.11 -25.14
CA ASN A 56 5.09 8.11 -26.08
C ASN A 56 5.03 6.71 -25.46
N PRO A 57 4.05 5.87 -25.84
CA PRO A 57 3.85 4.54 -25.27
C PRO A 57 4.95 3.53 -25.60
N LYS A 58 5.91 3.89 -26.48
CA LYS A 58 6.94 2.99 -26.98
C LYS A 58 8.22 2.93 -26.12
N LYS A 59 8.38 3.78 -25.11
CA LYS A 59 9.51 3.63 -24.17
C LYS A 59 9.15 2.61 -23.08
N PRO A 60 9.88 1.50 -22.99
CA PRO A 60 9.56 0.47 -22.02
C PRO A 60 9.83 0.96 -20.58
N ILE A 61 8.75 1.26 -19.86
CA ILE A 61 8.72 1.54 -18.40
C ILE A 61 9.52 0.49 -17.62
N LYS A 62 9.59 -0.70 -18.17
CA LYS A 62 10.23 -1.89 -17.63
C LYS A 62 11.74 -1.73 -17.36
N GLU A 63 12.48 -1.05 -18.25
CA GLU A 63 13.94 -0.91 -18.07
C GLU A 63 14.32 0.17 -17.05
N ALA A 64 13.59 1.28 -17.00
CA ALA A 64 13.82 2.32 -16.01
C ALA A 64 13.53 1.78 -14.59
N PHE A 65 12.48 0.99 -14.45
CA PHE A 65 12.10 0.35 -13.18
C PHE A 65 13.15 -0.67 -12.70
N LEU A 66 13.59 -1.57 -13.59
CA LEU A 66 14.61 -2.57 -13.26
C LEU A 66 15.98 -1.95 -12.97
N ARG A 67 16.37 -0.90 -13.70
CA ARG A 67 17.63 -0.17 -13.46
C ARG A 67 17.64 0.51 -12.12
N THR A 68 16.56 1.14 -11.71
CA THR A 68 16.48 1.85 -10.42
C THR A 68 16.47 0.90 -9.25
N TYR A 69 15.78 -0.22 -9.38
CA TYR A 69 15.73 -1.25 -8.36
C TYR A 69 17.08 -1.95 -8.17
N LYS A 70 17.82 -2.18 -9.26
CA LYS A 70 19.19 -2.75 -9.22
C LYS A 70 20.24 -1.76 -8.71
N GLN A 71 20.06 -0.47 -8.90
CA GLN A 71 21.03 0.56 -8.49
C GLN A 71 20.90 1.00 -7.03
N ARG A 72 19.73 0.78 -6.41
CA ARG A 72 19.58 0.97 -4.97
C ARG A 72 19.92 -0.34 -4.27
N THR A 73 21.19 -0.61 -4.13
CA THR A 73 21.65 -1.54 -3.12
C THR A 73 21.04 -1.11 -1.80
N VAL A 74 20.32 -2.02 -1.15
CA VAL A 74 19.66 -1.77 0.13
C VAL A 74 20.67 -1.35 1.21
N GLY A 75 21.97 -1.43 0.90
CA GLY A 75 23.06 -1.00 1.77
C GLY A 75 22.92 -1.61 3.17
N ASN A 76 23.21 -0.82 4.18
CA ASN A 76 23.07 -1.20 5.58
C ASN A 76 21.70 -0.84 6.18
N ALA A 77 20.67 -0.54 5.35
CA ALA A 77 19.35 -0.23 5.85
C ALA A 77 18.77 -1.44 6.59
N SER A 78 18.39 -1.25 7.83
CA SER A 78 17.73 -2.26 8.65
C SER A 78 16.23 -2.35 8.38
N ILE A 79 15.66 -1.30 7.78
CA ILE A 79 14.24 -1.19 7.45
C ILE A 79 14.10 -0.80 5.98
N VAL A 80 13.36 -1.59 5.23
CA VAL A 80 12.98 -1.30 3.84
C VAL A 80 11.47 -1.22 3.76
N MET A 81 10.94 -0.12 3.23
CA MET A 81 9.49 0.03 3.07
C MET A 81 9.13 0.70 1.75
N GLY A 82 7.92 0.48 1.29
CA GLY A 82 7.38 1.18 0.12
C GLY A 82 6.53 0.31 -0.79
N HIS A 83 6.06 0.92 -1.87
CA HIS A 83 5.22 0.27 -2.87
C HIS A 83 5.96 -0.79 -3.72
N TYR A 84 7.28 -0.79 -3.67
CA TYR A 84 8.15 -1.65 -4.48
C TYR A 84 9.02 -2.60 -3.64
N THR A 85 8.75 -2.69 -2.35
CA THR A 85 9.26 -3.77 -1.52
C THR A 85 8.70 -5.08 -2.06
N ASN A 86 9.54 -6.07 -2.34
CA ASN A 86 9.10 -7.33 -2.92
C ASN A 86 9.72 -8.54 -2.23
N VAL A 87 9.28 -9.73 -2.63
CA VAL A 87 9.69 -11.01 -2.04
C VAL A 87 11.19 -11.28 -2.11
N THR A 88 11.92 -10.63 -3.01
CA THR A 88 13.38 -10.82 -3.16
C THR A 88 14.19 -10.02 -2.15
N GLN A 89 13.58 -9.13 -1.39
CA GLN A 89 14.25 -8.44 -0.29
C GLN A 89 14.52 -9.43 0.85
N PRO A 90 15.75 -9.52 1.34
CA PRO A 90 16.04 -10.37 2.49
C PRO A 90 15.42 -9.79 3.76
N GLY A 91 14.92 -10.61 4.65
CA GLY A 91 14.44 -10.20 5.97
C GLY A 91 13.02 -10.65 6.31
N LYS A 92 12.49 -10.07 7.38
CA LYS A 92 11.13 -10.31 7.84
C LYS A 92 10.16 -9.44 7.07
N HIS A 93 9.14 -10.03 6.47
CA HIS A 93 8.16 -9.34 5.66
C HIS A 93 6.88 -9.03 6.44
N TYR A 94 6.41 -7.79 6.32
CA TYR A 94 5.19 -7.28 6.94
C TYR A 94 4.35 -6.53 5.92
N THR A 95 3.04 -6.59 6.09
CA THR A 95 2.11 -5.76 5.32
C THR A 95 0.87 -5.44 6.14
N TRP A 96 0.09 -4.47 5.65
CA TRP A 96 -1.24 -4.16 6.15
C TRP A 96 -2.24 -4.39 5.04
N LEU A 97 -3.29 -5.11 5.35
CA LEU A 97 -4.50 -5.13 4.54
C LEU A 97 -5.51 -4.12 5.13
N ARG A 98 -6.44 -3.74 4.34
CA ARG A 98 -7.58 -2.92 4.75
C ARG A 98 -8.85 -3.53 4.22
N HIS A 99 -9.96 -3.37 4.97
CA HIS A 99 -11.26 -3.74 4.45
C HIS A 99 -11.45 -3.16 3.03
N PRO A 100 -11.75 -3.99 1.99
CA PRO A 100 -11.66 -3.56 0.59
C PRO A 100 -12.45 -2.29 0.29
N LEU A 101 -13.69 -2.19 0.77
CA LEU A 101 -14.52 -1.00 0.55
C LEU A 101 -13.98 0.24 1.29
N HIS A 102 -13.42 0.09 2.51
CA HIS A 102 -12.77 1.21 3.20
C HIS A 102 -11.52 1.69 2.45
N ARG A 103 -10.79 0.78 1.81
CA ARG A 103 -9.65 1.14 0.97
C ARG A 103 -10.09 1.97 -0.24
N ASP A 104 -11.15 1.52 -0.93
CA ASP A 104 -11.63 2.18 -2.14
C ASP A 104 -12.23 3.56 -1.85
N ILE A 105 -13.01 3.69 -0.78
CA ILE A 105 -13.48 4.98 -0.27
C ILE A 105 -12.29 5.91 0.04
N SER A 106 -11.28 5.39 0.71
CA SER A 106 -10.09 6.18 1.04
C SER A 106 -9.29 6.59 -0.21
N HIS A 107 -9.29 5.77 -1.25
CA HIS A 107 -8.65 6.07 -2.52
C HIS A 107 -9.40 7.18 -3.26
N PHE A 108 -10.70 7.03 -3.41
CA PHE A 108 -11.55 8.02 -4.04
C PHE A 108 -11.46 9.40 -3.35
N ASN A 109 -11.64 9.44 -2.03
CA ASN A 109 -11.54 10.68 -1.26
C ASN A 109 -10.16 11.35 -1.41
N TYR A 110 -9.09 10.55 -1.49
CA TYR A 110 -7.74 11.05 -1.73
C TYR A 110 -7.59 11.66 -3.13
N ASP A 111 -8.09 10.98 -4.15
CA ASP A 111 -7.99 11.44 -5.53
C ASP A 111 -8.79 12.71 -5.76
N CYS A 112 -9.98 12.82 -5.15
CA CYS A 112 -10.78 14.05 -5.17
C CYS A 112 -10.06 15.23 -4.50
N GLU A 113 -9.37 14.99 -3.37
CA GLU A 113 -8.66 16.03 -2.63
C GLU A 113 -7.48 16.59 -3.41
N TYR A 114 -6.70 15.72 -4.04
CA TYR A 114 -5.48 16.11 -4.75
C TYR A 114 -5.67 16.42 -6.22
N GLY A 115 -6.92 16.42 -6.71
CA GLY A 115 -7.24 16.69 -8.12
C GLY A 115 -6.62 15.67 -9.08
N HIS A 116 -6.35 14.45 -8.60
CA HIS A 116 -5.78 13.40 -9.44
C HIS A 116 -6.79 12.81 -10.42
N GLN A 117 -8.08 13.03 -10.15
CA GLN A 117 -9.16 12.60 -11.02
C GLN A 117 -10.23 13.70 -11.14
N LEU A 118 -10.73 13.89 -12.37
CA LEU A 118 -11.85 14.78 -12.68
C LEU A 118 -13.22 14.11 -12.42
N ILE A 119 -13.23 12.95 -11.75
CA ILE A 119 -14.43 12.12 -11.55
C ILE A 119 -14.92 12.34 -10.13
N ASP A 120 -16.07 12.96 -10.01
CA ASP A 120 -16.76 13.22 -8.74
C ASP A 120 -17.71 12.08 -8.31
N ASP A 121 -17.89 11.06 -9.16
CA ASP A 121 -18.75 9.91 -8.89
C ASP A 121 -17.96 8.67 -8.50
N PHE A 122 -18.31 8.10 -7.34
CA PHE A 122 -17.61 6.96 -6.77
C PHE A 122 -17.79 5.67 -7.58
N VAL A 123 -18.95 5.44 -8.17
CA VAL A 123 -19.22 4.25 -8.99
C VAL A 123 -18.36 4.28 -10.26
N THR A 124 -18.30 5.44 -10.90
CA THR A 124 -17.42 5.67 -12.06
C THR A 124 -15.95 5.49 -11.69
N HIS A 125 -15.52 6.02 -10.53
CA HIS A 125 -14.16 5.78 -10.03
C HIS A 125 -13.85 4.29 -9.86
N LEU A 126 -14.78 3.51 -9.27
CA LEU A 126 -14.59 2.07 -9.10
C LEU A 126 -14.53 1.31 -10.44
N SER A 127 -15.27 1.76 -11.45
CA SER A 127 -15.21 1.13 -12.78
C SER A 127 -13.85 1.26 -13.47
N MET A 128 -13.06 2.26 -13.06
CA MET A 128 -11.69 2.49 -13.57
C MET A 128 -10.61 1.72 -12.78
N ILE A 129 -10.98 1.16 -11.64
CA ILE A 129 -10.08 0.34 -10.80
C ILE A 129 -10.40 -1.12 -11.07
N ALA A 130 -9.37 -1.90 -11.33
CA ALA A 130 -9.55 -3.34 -11.45
C ALA A 130 -10.10 -3.93 -10.14
N GLY A 131 -11.14 -4.73 -10.22
CA GLY A 131 -11.63 -5.50 -9.09
C GLY A 131 -10.53 -6.39 -8.49
N ASN A 132 -10.64 -6.67 -7.19
CA ASN A 132 -9.64 -7.45 -6.45
C ASN A 132 -8.24 -6.78 -6.45
N PHE A 133 -8.21 -5.50 -6.18
CA PHE A 133 -7.00 -4.66 -6.21
C PHE A 133 -5.88 -5.18 -5.30
N LEU A 134 -6.20 -5.64 -4.08
CA LEU A 134 -5.21 -6.15 -3.13
C LEU A 134 -4.50 -7.38 -3.69
N VAL A 135 -5.28 -8.32 -4.22
CA VAL A 135 -4.74 -9.53 -4.89
C VAL A 135 -3.85 -9.13 -6.07
N LEU A 136 -4.34 -8.25 -6.95
CA LEU A 136 -3.60 -7.83 -8.14
C LEU A 136 -2.32 -7.08 -7.78
N TRP A 137 -2.39 -6.21 -6.77
CA TRP A 137 -1.22 -5.46 -6.29
C TRP A 137 -0.15 -6.39 -5.71
N LEU A 138 -0.53 -7.27 -4.80
CA LEU A 138 0.39 -8.23 -4.19
C LEU A 138 0.99 -9.17 -5.22
N TYR A 139 0.17 -9.68 -6.15
CA TYR A 139 0.63 -10.54 -7.22
C TYR A 139 1.63 -9.84 -8.15
N GLY A 140 1.31 -8.62 -8.59
CA GLY A 140 2.14 -7.88 -9.53
C GLY A 140 3.34 -7.20 -8.90
N LYS A 141 3.17 -6.53 -7.76
CA LYS A 141 4.22 -5.68 -7.16
C LYS A 141 5.08 -6.45 -6.16
N TYR A 142 4.46 -7.20 -5.24
CA TYR A 142 5.23 -7.94 -4.24
C TYR A 142 5.88 -9.19 -4.83
N LEU A 143 5.12 -10.01 -5.58
CA LEU A 143 5.66 -11.25 -6.18
C LEU A 143 6.33 -11.02 -7.54
N GLY A 144 6.20 -9.82 -8.13
CA GLY A 144 6.79 -9.49 -9.43
C GLY A 144 6.23 -10.29 -10.60
N ARG A 145 5.06 -10.90 -10.45
CA ARG A 145 4.45 -11.79 -11.45
C ARG A 145 3.60 -11.00 -12.46
N LYS A 146 3.66 -11.42 -13.72
CA LYS A 146 2.98 -10.75 -14.85
C LYS A 146 2.16 -11.71 -15.72
N ASP A 147 2.16 -12.98 -15.37
CA ASP A 147 1.43 -14.03 -16.10
C ASP A 147 -0.09 -13.76 -16.05
N LEU A 148 -0.73 -14.08 -17.17
CA LEU A 148 -2.18 -13.91 -17.37
C LEU A 148 -2.94 -15.15 -16.87
N VAL A 149 -2.88 -15.39 -15.57
CA VAL A 149 -3.67 -16.46 -14.95
C VAL A 149 -4.98 -15.90 -14.37
N PRO A 150 -6.03 -16.75 -14.20
CA PRO A 150 -7.29 -16.35 -13.58
C PRO A 150 -7.09 -15.70 -12.20
N ILE A 151 -7.99 -14.79 -11.82
CA ILE A 151 -7.91 -14.09 -10.54
C ILE A 151 -7.94 -15.04 -9.34
N GLU A 152 -8.66 -16.14 -9.43
CA GLU A 152 -8.67 -17.16 -8.39
C GLU A 152 -7.29 -17.80 -8.19
N THR A 153 -6.57 -18.07 -9.28
CA THR A 153 -5.20 -18.59 -9.22
C THR A 153 -4.27 -17.56 -8.59
N LYS A 154 -4.40 -16.28 -8.96
CA LYS A 154 -3.63 -15.17 -8.33
C LYS A 154 -3.89 -15.10 -6.84
N TYR A 155 -5.16 -15.19 -6.43
CA TYR A 155 -5.56 -15.22 -5.03
C TYR A 155 -4.88 -16.36 -4.26
N LYS A 156 -4.93 -17.59 -4.77
CA LYS A 156 -4.30 -18.76 -4.12
C LYS A 156 -2.80 -18.57 -3.95
N ILE A 157 -2.12 -18.01 -4.95
CA ILE A 157 -0.69 -17.71 -4.90
C ILE A 157 -0.39 -16.61 -3.89
N VAL A 158 -1.16 -15.52 -3.91
CA VAL A 158 -0.99 -14.41 -2.96
C VAL A 158 -1.28 -14.85 -1.54
N LYS A 159 -2.35 -15.59 -1.31
CA LYS A 159 -2.68 -16.16 0.00
C LYS A 159 -1.52 -17.00 0.54
N SER A 160 -1.01 -17.94 -0.26
CA SER A 160 0.16 -18.75 0.12
C SER A 160 1.40 -17.90 0.44
N ALA A 161 1.63 -16.82 -0.33
CA ALA A 161 2.74 -15.91 -0.07
C ALA A 161 2.56 -15.14 1.24
N LEU A 162 1.35 -14.69 1.57
CA LEU A 162 1.06 -13.97 2.82
C LEU A 162 1.24 -14.83 4.06
N HIS A 163 1.03 -16.14 3.98
CA HIS A 163 1.36 -17.07 5.08
C HIS A 163 2.86 -17.14 5.40
N ASN A 164 3.73 -16.72 4.49
CA ASN A 164 5.17 -16.62 4.72
C ASN A 164 5.62 -15.25 5.25
N PHE A 165 4.69 -14.30 5.41
CA PHE A 165 5.00 -13.05 6.10
C PHE A 165 5.19 -13.31 7.60
N GLU A 166 6.05 -12.55 8.23
CA GLU A 166 6.14 -12.53 9.70
C GLU A 166 4.81 -12.13 10.30
N LYS A 167 4.16 -11.11 9.70
CA LYS A 167 2.80 -10.72 10.07
C LYS A 167 2.10 -9.92 8.98
N VAL A 168 0.79 -10.17 8.86
CA VAL A 168 -0.17 -9.36 8.10
C VAL A 168 -1.06 -8.65 9.10
N TYR A 169 -1.16 -7.34 9.02
CA TYR A 169 -1.92 -6.52 9.95
C TYR A 169 -3.19 -5.96 9.32
N ASP A 170 -4.17 -5.68 10.16
CA ASP A 170 -5.33 -4.88 9.80
C ASP A 170 -4.98 -3.38 9.93
N SER A 171 -5.12 -2.63 8.83
CA SER A 171 -4.82 -1.20 8.85
C SER A 171 -5.82 -0.38 9.67
N ASP A 172 -7.03 -0.89 9.88
CA ASP A 172 -8.03 -0.22 10.72
C ASP A 172 -7.67 -0.36 12.22
N LYS A 173 -6.81 -1.35 12.58
CA LYS A 173 -6.20 -1.54 13.89
C LYS A 173 -4.72 -1.07 13.96
N PHE A 174 -4.35 -0.07 13.15
CA PHE A 174 -2.96 0.36 12.96
C PHE A 174 -2.22 0.70 14.27
N GLU A 175 -2.89 1.29 15.25
CA GLU A 175 -2.26 1.65 16.53
C GLU A 175 -1.75 0.43 17.30
N ASN A 176 -2.45 -0.69 17.21
CA ASN A 176 -2.03 -1.93 17.84
C ASN A 176 -0.83 -2.54 17.11
N SER A 177 -0.88 -2.57 15.78
CA SER A 177 0.24 -3.06 14.97
C SER A 177 1.49 -2.21 15.15
N TRP A 178 1.35 -0.88 15.30
CA TRP A 178 2.47 -0.01 15.61
C TRP A 178 3.14 -0.34 16.93
N LYS A 179 2.35 -0.61 18.00
CA LYS A 179 2.92 -0.99 19.30
C LYS A 179 3.76 -2.27 19.20
N GLU A 180 3.30 -3.25 18.45
CA GLU A 180 4.03 -4.49 18.23
C GLU A 180 5.34 -4.25 17.47
N ILE A 181 5.26 -3.51 16.35
CA ILE A 181 6.44 -3.16 15.54
C ILE A 181 7.44 -2.33 16.34
N ALA A 182 6.96 -1.34 17.10
CA ALA A 182 7.82 -0.51 17.92
C ALA A 182 8.59 -1.34 18.97
N LYS A 183 7.92 -2.32 19.59
CA LYS A 183 8.56 -3.29 20.50
C LYS A 183 9.62 -4.10 19.79
N GLU A 184 9.33 -4.60 18.59
CA GLU A 184 10.27 -5.41 17.82
C GLU A 184 11.48 -4.62 17.32
N LEU A 185 11.27 -3.34 16.95
CA LEU A 185 12.33 -2.40 16.57
C LEU A 185 13.07 -1.80 17.78
N ASN A 186 12.65 -2.14 19.01
CA ASN A 186 13.16 -1.56 20.26
C ASN A 186 13.11 -0.02 20.29
N VAL A 187 11.98 0.55 19.84
CA VAL A 187 11.72 1.99 19.89
C VAL A 187 10.54 2.29 20.82
N SER A 188 10.54 3.46 21.44
CA SER A 188 9.45 3.85 22.34
C SER A 188 8.20 4.25 21.56
N VAL A 189 7.02 3.91 22.07
CA VAL A 189 5.74 4.45 21.60
C VAL A 189 5.46 5.75 22.33
N ASN A 190 5.22 6.82 21.61
CA ASN A 190 4.82 8.11 22.18
C ASN A 190 3.43 8.49 21.69
N PRO A 191 2.38 8.34 22.52
CA PRO A 191 1.01 8.61 22.10
C PRO A 191 0.77 10.01 21.55
N ARG A 192 1.49 11.04 22.07
CA ARG A 192 1.35 12.43 21.60
C ARG A 192 1.94 12.64 20.22
N LEU A 193 3.09 12.03 19.95
CA LEU A 193 3.79 12.13 18.65
C LEU A 193 3.20 11.17 17.63
N ASP A 194 2.80 9.99 18.09
CA ASP A 194 2.23 8.96 17.23
C ASP A 194 0.77 9.27 16.86
N SER A 195 0.07 10.07 17.65
CA SER A 195 -1.30 10.55 17.36
C SER A 195 -1.35 11.67 16.32
N ASN A 196 -0.21 12.26 15.97
CA ASN A 196 -0.11 13.19 14.86
C ASN A 196 -0.32 12.45 13.53
N ARG A 197 -1.50 11.84 13.40
CA ARG A 197 -2.08 11.62 12.08
C ARG A 197 -1.98 12.97 11.38
N VAL A 198 -1.48 12.97 10.18
CA VAL A 198 -1.85 14.02 9.26
C VAL A 198 -3.39 13.95 9.22
N LYS A 199 -4.05 14.68 10.13
CA LYS A 199 -5.47 14.98 9.98
C LYS A 199 -5.52 15.72 8.67
N LYS A 200 -5.76 14.96 7.63
CA LYS A 200 -6.12 15.57 6.36
C LYS A 200 -7.50 16.12 6.62
N ASP A 201 -7.58 17.41 6.87
CA ASP A 201 -8.84 18.15 7.01
C ASP A 201 -9.61 18.22 5.68
N TYR A 202 -9.37 17.21 4.81
CA TYR A 202 -10.14 17.15 3.58
C TYR A 202 -11.56 16.69 3.86
N LYS A 203 -12.49 17.39 3.26
CA LYS A 203 -13.89 17.04 3.31
C LYS A 203 -14.10 15.71 2.59
N GLN A 204 -14.45 14.66 3.34
CA GLN A 204 -14.77 13.38 2.75
C GLN A 204 -15.95 13.54 1.78
N LYS A 205 -15.74 13.18 0.51
CA LYS A 205 -16.77 13.20 -0.54
C LYS A 205 -17.78 12.08 -0.34
N ILE A 206 -17.34 10.94 0.22
CA ILE A 206 -18.19 9.78 0.49
C ILE A 206 -17.77 9.07 1.79
N LYS A 207 -18.75 8.54 2.51
CA LYS A 207 -18.54 7.74 3.74
C LYS A 207 -19.18 6.37 3.59
N PHE A 208 -18.61 5.39 4.30
CA PHE A 208 -19.14 4.02 4.31
C PHE A 208 -20.62 3.95 4.74
N SER A 209 -21.00 4.77 5.72
CA SER A 209 -22.39 4.83 6.24
C SER A 209 -23.41 5.38 5.24
N GLU A 210 -22.95 6.05 4.18
CA GLU A 210 -23.82 6.65 3.15
C GLU A 210 -24.11 5.67 2.00
N LEU A 211 -23.44 4.52 1.96
CA LEU A 211 -23.61 3.50 0.93
C LEU A 211 -24.76 2.54 1.29
N SER A 212 -25.59 2.22 0.30
CA SER A 212 -26.66 1.24 0.44
C SER A 212 -26.10 -0.19 0.66
N GLU A 213 -26.91 -1.04 1.27
CA GLU A 213 -26.53 -2.45 1.47
C GLU A 213 -26.38 -3.19 0.13
N ASP A 214 -27.22 -2.88 -0.87
CA ASP A 214 -27.12 -3.44 -2.22
C ASP A 214 -25.78 -3.08 -2.86
N PHE A 215 -25.33 -1.83 -2.69
CA PHE A 215 -24.02 -1.41 -3.18
C PHE A 215 -22.89 -2.16 -2.47
N LYS A 216 -22.95 -2.30 -1.15
CA LYS A 216 -21.95 -3.05 -0.36
C LYS A 216 -21.90 -4.52 -0.78
N PHE A 217 -23.05 -5.13 -1.02
CA PHE A 217 -23.15 -6.50 -1.53
C PHE A 217 -22.54 -6.65 -2.92
N TRP A 218 -22.89 -5.74 -3.85
CA TRP A 218 -22.29 -5.70 -5.18
C TRP A 218 -20.76 -5.55 -5.10
N HIS A 219 -20.28 -4.60 -4.30
CA HIS A 219 -18.85 -4.35 -4.13
C HIS A 219 -18.12 -5.60 -3.56
N LYS A 220 -18.75 -6.28 -2.60
CA LYS A 220 -18.20 -7.55 -2.05
C LYS A 220 -18.12 -8.63 -3.13
N SER A 221 -19.12 -8.74 -3.96
CA SER A 221 -19.13 -9.70 -5.07
C SER A 221 -18.07 -9.40 -6.12
N TYR A 222 -17.92 -8.12 -6.48
CA TYR A 222 -16.94 -7.65 -7.45
C TYR A 222 -15.49 -7.80 -6.96
N ASN A 223 -15.25 -7.62 -5.66
CA ASN A 223 -13.94 -7.72 -5.01
C ASN A 223 -13.78 -8.99 -4.16
N LYS A 224 -14.47 -10.07 -4.53
CA LYS A 224 -14.60 -11.30 -3.73
C LYS A 224 -13.29 -11.77 -3.10
N TYR A 225 -12.19 -11.80 -3.86
CA TYR A 225 -10.92 -12.34 -3.39
C TYR A 225 -10.16 -11.39 -2.47
N ASP A 226 -10.36 -10.09 -2.59
CA ASP A 226 -9.83 -9.11 -1.64
C ASP A 226 -10.52 -9.25 -0.28
N TYR A 227 -11.86 -9.47 -0.26
CA TYR A 227 -12.59 -9.74 0.97
C TYR A 227 -12.14 -11.04 1.62
N LEU A 228 -11.95 -12.11 0.85
CA LEU A 228 -11.44 -13.37 1.38
C LEU A 228 -10.02 -13.22 1.99
N LEU A 229 -9.13 -12.43 1.37
CA LEU A 229 -7.82 -12.13 1.97
C LEU A 229 -7.98 -11.37 3.29
N HIS A 230 -8.82 -10.33 3.31
CA HIS A 230 -9.02 -9.54 4.51
C HIS A 230 -9.64 -10.37 5.63
N GLU A 231 -10.66 -11.16 5.35
CA GLU A 231 -11.32 -12.05 6.32
C GLU A 231 -10.33 -13.05 6.92
N GLU A 232 -9.39 -13.58 6.14
CA GLU A 232 -8.43 -14.57 6.63
C GLU A 232 -7.31 -14.00 7.49
N PHE A 233 -6.81 -12.79 7.14
CA PHE A 233 -5.63 -12.25 7.80
C PHE A 233 -5.91 -11.12 8.79
N CYS A 234 -7.11 -10.55 8.82
CA CYS A 234 -7.45 -9.35 9.60
C CYS A 234 -8.60 -9.52 10.61
N THR A 235 -9.15 -10.70 10.76
CA THR A 235 -10.21 -11.01 11.76
C THR A 235 -9.68 -11.22 13.17
#